data_03148772fe34c1e1e63f22006752b769
#
_entry.id   03148772fe34c1e1e63f22006752b769
#
_cell.length_a   1.000
_cell.length_b   1.000
_cell.length_c   1.000
_cell.angle_alpha   90.00
_cell.angle_beta   90.00
_cell.angle_gamma   90.00
#
_symmetry.space_group_name_H-M   'P 1'
#
loop_
_entity.id
_entity.type
_entity.pdbx_description
1 polymer ?
#
loop_
_entity_poly.entity_id
_entity_poly.type
_entity_poly.pdbx_seq_one_letter_code
_entity_poly.pdbx_strand_id
1 'polypeptide(L)'
;MKQFRAYLAFATVVMLLPLGQLIAQSSLPALPGDNAKSDEYLLLGNADRGAGEPWVFFNPRDPNNLIVTAMATLNVLPDGETPVAHDNSVQATLNRVHELSVPDGSRTDIAVTRDGGKTWTFSEDNFRKFYNKNRCSDSFAGAGPDGALYMGCLVYLDRGDGGFKGGYFRGGEAINPGGGSAIARSDDEGKTWSNPVWVHPLKSPELYAPWLRPLFEQVGPVDRPNFIVDASKGTIYLTGTGGSLGKDAVLAPPVHDPELPDGGYKRREAGQTGGFHTYIRASHDGGKTWGIIYTTDSEQVPGRGFGGGVSAAFGHLVVVYTTDTAPPSSNATCPCTVFGISENDGKSYSYKIIPALPANLLPPSPGPAGRAGVLLAADPTKEGRYAIARTAGRRQYVSITEDGGNTWSAPVLATEVPETATYSHRGMKYSPAGVLGMIYKAQYPDRTFDMWSVVSKDGGHNFSTVRVSHAVSPAYIPVRGNFMYGDDLSTMDISREYLYVVWGDNRSGFEGTWFGKVPLSAY
;
A
#
# COMPACT_ATOMS: atom_id res chain seq x y z
N MET A 1 -36.79 -9.16 81.69
CA MET A 1 -37.41 -9.09 80.37
C MET A 1 -36.55 -8.17 79.46
N LYS A 2 -35.66 -8.71 78.66
CA LYS A 2 -34.89 -7.99 77.66
C LYS A 2 -34.94 -8.83 76.38
N GLN A 3 -35.59 -8.24 75.34
CA GLN A 3 -35.72 -8.87 74.05
C GLN A 3 -34.40 -8.65 73.25
N PHE A 4 -33.80 -9.71 72.78
CA PHE A 4 -32.73 -9.70 71.78
C PHE A 4 -33.36 -9.64 70.40
N ARG A 5 -33.04 -8.60 69.60
CA ARG A 5 -33.29 -8.56 68.17
C ARG A 5 -32.05 -9.00 67.45
N ALA A 6 -32.14 -10.10 66.70
CA ALA A 6 -31.14 -10.56 65.80
C ALA A 6 -31.27 -9.80 64.46
N TYR A 7 -30.22 -9.16 64.00
CA TYR A 7 -30.11 -8.64 62.65
C TYR A 7 -29.47 -9.68 61.74
N LEU A 8 -30.24 -10.19 60.77
CA LEU A 8 -29.70 -10.99 59.66
C LEU A 8 -29.07 -10.00 58.66
N ALA A 9 -27.77 -10.05 58.49
CA ALA A 9 -27.06 -9.39 57.42
C ALA A 9 -27.06 -10.31 56.17
N PHE A 10 -27.82 -9.91 55.14
CA PHE A 10 -27.69 -10.53 53.81
C PHE A 10 -26.44 -9.94 53.15
N ALA A 11 -25.40 -10.75 53.01
CA ALA A 11 -24.26 -10.45 52.17
C ALA A 11 -24.64 -10.74 50.71
N THR A 12 -24.90 -9.71 49.94
CA THR A 12 -25.05 -9.85 48.48
C THR A 12 -23.65 -10.00 47.88
N VAL A 13 -23.30 -11.21 47.47
CA VAL A 13 -22.10 -11.46 46.67
C VAL A 13 -22.42 -11.02 45.25
N VAL A 14 -21.93 -9.84 44.85
CA VAL A 14 -21.90 -9.40 43.45
C VAL A 14 -20.75 -10.14 42.79
N MET A 15 -21.06 -11.21 42.07
CA MET A 15 -20.11 -11.79 41.12
C MET A 15 -19.91 -10.80 39.96
N LEU A 16 -18.81 -10.10 39.97
CA LEU A 16 -18.28 -9.40 38.79
C LEU A 16 -17.77 -10.48 37.81
N LEU A 17 -18.64 -10.88 36.89
CA LEU A 17 -18.20 -11.60 35.71
C LEU A 17 -17.40 -10.59 34.84
N PRO A 18 -16.20 -10.96 34.39
CA PRO A 18 -15.51 -10.10 33.42
C PRO A 18 -16.35 -10.09 32.14
N LEU A 19 -16.84 -8.93 31.75
CA LEU A 19 -17.40 -8.67 30.42
C LEU A 19 -16.26 -8.71 29.38
N GLY A 20 -15.69 -9.89 29.20
CA GLY A 20 -15.08 -10.22 27.95
C GLY A 20 -16.22 -10.55 26.99
N GLN A 21 -16.70 -9.58 26.25
CA GLN A 21 -17.53 -9.86 25.10
C GLN A 21 -16.67 -10.67 24.12
N LEU A 22 -16.83 -11.99 24.17
CA LEU A 22 -16.56 -12.83 23.03
C LEU A 22 -17.46 -12.28 21.90
N ILE A 23 -16.86 -11.51 20.99
CA ILE A 23 -17.43 -11.31 19.67
C ILE A 23 -17.51 -12.70 19.08
N ALA A 24 -18.71 -13.25 19.01
CA ALA A 24 -18.94 -14.52 18.36
C ALA A 24 -18.39 -14.38 16.94
N GLN A 25 -17.31 -15.10 16.64
CA GLN A 25 -16.87 -15.27 15.26
C GLN A 25 -18.04 -15.88 14.52
N SER A 26 -18.71 -15.09 13.68
CA SER A 26 -19.68 -15.62 12.76
C SER A 26 -18.90 -16.53 11.81
N SER A 27 -19.07 -17.83 11.97
CA SER A 27 -18.55 -18.79 11.00
C SER A 27 -19.31 -18.59 9.71
N LEU A 28 -18.76 -17.80 8.80
CA LEU A 28 -19.21 -17.83 7.42
C LEU A 28 -19.04 -19.26 6.90
N PRO A 29 -19.96 -19.76 6.07
CA PRO A 29 -19.81 -21.07 5.48
C PRO A 29 -18.48 -21.11 4.72
N ALA A 30 -17.68 -22.11 4.98
CA ALA A 30 -16.42 -22.34 4.29
C ALA A 30 -16.68 -22.37 2.77
N LEU A 31 -16.01 -21.50 2.04
CA LEU A 31 -16.06 -21.55 0.58
C LEU A 31 -15.35 -22.84 0.12
N PRO A 32 -15.80 -23.49 -0.98
CA PRO A 32 -15.13 -24.68 -1.50
C PRO A 32 -13.64 -24.37 -1.80
N GLY A 33 -12.73 -25.06 -1.13
CA GLY A 33 -11.28 -24.80 -1.21
C GLY A 33 -10.67 -24.05 -0.03
N ASP A 34 -11.42 -23.82 1.01
CA ASP A 34 -11.18 -22.86 2.12
C ASP A 34 -10.18 -23.34 3.20
N ASN A 35 -9.31 -24.27 2.87
CA ASN A 35 -8.23 -24.63 3.79
C ASN A 35 -7.11 -23.61 3.65
N ALA A 36 -7.04 -22.64 4.56
CA ALA A 36 -5.88 -21.78 4.69
C ALA A 36 -4.62 -22.65 4.82
N LYS A 37 -3.64 -22.41 3.96
CA LYS A 37 -2.40 -23.19 3.87
C LYS A 37 -1.19 -22.35 4.22
N SER A 38 -1.41 -21.25 4.92
CA SER A 38 -0.38 -20.33 5.37
C SER A 38 0.03 -20.60 6.81
N ASP A 39 1.28 -20.30 7.13
CA ASP A 39 1.66 -19.98 8.50
C ASP A 39 1.26 -18.51 8.72
N GLU A 40 0.25 -18.27 9.56
CA GLU A 40 -0.34 -16.94 9.80
C GLU A 40 -0.25 -16.55 11.25
N TYR A 41 0.15 -15.30 11.51
CA TYR A 41 0.15 -14.72 12.86
C TYR A 41 0.19 -13.18 12.85
N LEU A 42 -0.23 -12.58 13.97
CA LEU A 42 -0.06 -11.17 14.25
C LEU A 42 1.43 -10.87 14.46
N LEU A 43 1.98 -9.97 13.65
CA LEU A 43 3.42 -9.64 13.70
C LEU A 43 3.70 -8.30 14.37
N LEU A 44 2.96 -7.23 14.01
CA LEU A 44 3.14 -5.89 14.55
C LEU A 44 1.80 -5.32 15.02
N GLY A 45 1.87 -4.42 15.99
CA GLY A 45 0.71 -3.79 16.61
C GLY A 45 0.27 -4.47 17.91
N ASN A 46 -0.43 -3.73 18.74
CA ASN A 46 -1.02 -4.16 20.00
C ASN A 46 -2.17 -3.22 20.38
N ALA A 47 -2.81 -3.44 21.54
CA ALA A 47 -3.93 -2.64 22.00
C ALA A 47 -3.63 -1.15 22.16
N ASP A 48 -2.40 -0.80 22.51
CA ASP A 48 -1.96 0.59 22.70
C ASP A 48 -1.55 1.25 21.40
N ARG A 49 -1.18 0.45 20.40
CA ARG A 49 -0.56 0.92 19.18
C ARG A 49 -0.93 0.07 17.98
N GLY A 50 -1.63 0.67 17.02
CA GLY A 50 -1.93 0.06 15.73
C GLY A 50 -0.71 -0.02 14.83
N ALA A 51 -0.75 -0.93 13.87
CA ALA A 51 0.26 -1.09 12.82
C ALA A 51 -0.42 -1.41 11.48
N GLY A 52 -0.49 -0.40 10.61
CA GLY A 52 -1.10 -0.47 9.27
C GLY A 52 -0.11 -0.23 8.15
N GLU A 53 -0.60 -0.25 6.92
CA GLU A 53 0.19 -0.01 5.70
C GLU A 53 1.47 -0.87 5.61
N PRO A 54 1.37 -2.19 5.79
CA PRO A 54 2.55 -3.02 5.94
C PRO A 54 3.24 -3.35 4.60
N TRP A 55 4.55 -3.55 4.71
CA TRP A 55 5.40 -4.01 3.62
C TRP A 55 6.20 -5.23 4.01
N VAL A 56 6.42 -6.13 3.05
CA VAL A 56 7.31 -7.29 3.22
C VAL A 56 8.26 -7.41 2.03
N PHE A 57 9.52 -7.72 2.35
CA PHE A 57 10.52 -8.15 1.38
C PHE A 57 11.39 -9.25 1.96
N PHE A 58 11.77 -10.20 1.12
CA PHE A 58 12.82 -11.15 1.46
C PHE A 58 14.15 -10.71 0.85
N ASN A 59 15.25 -11.06 1.53
CA ASN A 59 16.59 -10.86 1.02
C ASN A 59 16.86 -11.86 -0.12
N PRO A 60 17.15 -11.42 -1.34
CA PRO A 60 17.34 -12.33 -2.46
C PRO A 60 18.59 -13.22 -2.33
N ARG A 61 19.54 -12.88 -1.44
CA ARG A 61 20.72 -13.70 -1.13
C ARG A 61 20.48 -14.69 -0.01
N ASP A 62 19.54 -14.41 0.87
CA ASP A 62 19.12 -15.31 1.95
C ASP A 62 17.60 -15.22 2.15
N PRO A 63 16.81 -16.13 1.58
CA PRO A 63 15.35 -16.11 1.67
C PRO A 63 14.82 -16.33 3.10
N ASN A 64 15.68 -16.68 4.07
CA ASN A 64 15.31 -16.71 5.48
C ASN A 64 15.39 -15.35 6.16
N ASN A 65 16.07 -14.38 5.53
CA ASN A 65 16.13 -13.02 6.03
C ASN A 65 15.03 -12.19 5.36
N LEU A 66 14.04 -11.80 6.15
CA LEU A 66 12.93 -10.95 5.70
C LEU A 66 12.87 -9.68 6.53
N ILE A 67 12.36 -8.64 5.92
CA ILE A 67 11.98 -7.40 6.58
C ILE A 67 10.48 -7.16 6.41
N VAL A 68 9.82 -6.76 7.49
CA VAL A 68 8.46 -6.20 7.49
C VAL A 68 8.52 -4.82 8.13
N THR A 69 7.88 -3.86 7.50
CA THR A 69 7.64 -2.53 8.09
C THR A 69 6.16 -2.26 8.15
N ALA A 70 5.74 -1.45 9.12
CA ALA A 70 4.38 -0.94 9.20
C ALA A 70 4.36 0.48 9.76
N MET A 71 3.41 1.26 9.31
CA MET A 71 3.12 2.55 9.93
C MET A 71 2.43 2.31 11.27
N ALA A 72 3.07 2.75 12.34
CA ALA A 72 2.51 2.62 13.67
C ALA A 72 1.85 3.91 14.14
N THR A 73 0.65 3.78 14.66
CA THR A 73 -0.17 4.88 15.20
C THR A 73 -0.59 4.54 16.63
N LEU A 74 -0.81 5.57 17.46
CA LEU A 74 -1.33 5.34 18.80
C LEU A 74 -2.83 4.99 18.73
N ASN A 75 -3.21 3.90 19.37
CA ASN A 75 -4.61 3.49 19.52
C ASN A 75 -5.29 4.15 20.73
N VAL A 76 -4.52 4.74 21.63
CA VAL A 76 -5.03 5.30 22.88
C VAL A 76 -5.63 6.67 22.62
N LEU A 77 -6.87 6.86 23.10
CA LEU A 77 -7.47 8.18 23.20
C LEU A 77 -6.82 8.95 24.36
N PRO A 78 -6.49 10.24 24.20
CA PRO A 78 -6.03 11.03 25.33
C PRO A 78 -7.11 11.06 26.41
N ASP A 79 -6.68 10.84 27.65
CA ASP A 79 -7.41 11.01 28.91
C ASP A 79 -8.95 10.82 28.85
N GLY A 80 -9.38 9.55 28.83
CA GLY A 80 -10.75 9.19 29.21
C GLY A 80 -11.84 9.54 28.21
N GLU A 81 -11.51 9.98 26.99
CA GLU A 81 -12.53 10.14 25.95
C GLU A 81 -13.06 8.77 25.52
N THR A 82 -14.34 8.58 25.74
CA THR A 82 -15.07 7.42 25.18
C THR A 82 -14.99 7.49 23.67
N PRO A 83 -14.73 6.37 22.96
CA PRO A 83 -14.86 6.34 21.51
C PRO A 83 -16.26 6.86 21.17
N VAL A 84 -16.35 8.02 20.55
CA VAL A 84 -17.66 8.55 20.15
C VAL A 84 -18.22 7.58 19.13
N ALA A 85 -19.40 7.08 19.43
CA ALA A 85 -20.21 6.36 18.49
C ALA A 85 -20.24 7.18 17.19
N HIS A 86 -19.88 6.53 16.07
CA HIS A 86 -19.63 7.18 14.80
C HIS A 86 -20.66 8.24 14.44
N ASP A 87 -20.23 9.45 14.46
CA ASP A 87 -20.56 10.35 13.39
C ASP A 87 -19.88 9.76 12.14
N ASN A 88 -20.66 9.27 11.19
CA ASN A 88 -20.19 8.65 9.94
C ASN A 88 -19.47 9.64 9.01
N SER A 89 -19.11 10.83 9.49
CA SER A 89 -18.36 11.76 8.69
C SER A 89 -16.89 11.37 8.69
N VAL A 90 -16.40 10.97 7.51
CA VAL A 90 -14.98 10.79 7.23
C VAL A 90 -14.18 12.02 7.70
N GLN A 91 -14.75 13.21 7.66
CA GLN A 91 -14.14 14.44 8.15
C GLN A 91 -13.98 14.49 9.66
N ALA A 92 -14.97 14.02 10.44
CA ALA A 92 -14.83 13.95 11.89
C ALA A 92 -13.74 12.92 12.27
N THR A 93 -13.68 11.80 11.55
CA THR A 93 -12.64 10.79 11.71
C THR A 93 -11.27 11.36 11.34
N LEU A 94 -11.14 12.03 10.19
CA LEU A 94 -9.88 12.65 9.75
C LEU A 94 -9.47 13.80 10.69
N ASN A 95 -10.39 14.65 11.13
CA ASN A 95 -10.09 15.71 12.08
C ASN A 95 -9.62 15.15 13.41
N ARG A 96 -10.21 14.07 13.89
CA ARG A 96 -9.76 13.37 15.10
C ARG A 96 -8.44 12.69 14.94
N VAL A 97 -8.23 11.98 13.83
CA VAL A 97 -6.91 11.43 13.51
C VAL A 97 -5.86 12.53 13.48
N HIS A 98 -6.19 13.72 13.00
CA HIS A 98 -5.27 14.86 13.00
C HIS A 98 -5.11 15.54 14.37
N GLU A 99 -6.18 15.72 15.13
CA GLU A 99 -6.11 16.32 16.48
C GLU A 99 -5.41 15.41 17.48
N LEU A 100 -5.57 14.12 17.30
CA LEU A 100 -5.05 13.10 18.18
C LEU A 100 -3.76 12.43 17.64
N SER A 101 -3.32 12.74 16.44
CA SER A 101 -1.97 12.40 15.95
C SER A 101 -0.93 13.32 16.62
N VAL A 102 -0.95 13.32 17.80
CA VAL A 102 -0.34 13.62 18.99
C VAL A 102 1.17 13.80 19.05
N PRO A 103 1.73 14.39 20.11
CA PRO A 103 3.11 14.86 20.18
C PRO A 103 4.17 13.90 19.72
N ASP A 104 3.88 12.61 19.68
CA ASP A 104 4.83 11.59 19.24
C ASP A 104 4.70 11.10 17.79
N GLY A 105 3.66 11.51 17.06
CA GLY A 105 3.49 11.25 15.62
C GLY A 105 3.47 9.76 15.24
N SER A 106 3.16 9.50 13.96
CA SER A 106 3.36 8.18 13.37
C SER A 106 4.85 7.86 13.24
N ARG A 107 5.20 6.60 13.32
CA ARG A 107 6.55 6.08 13.14
C ARG A 107 6.49 4.77 12.36
N THR A 108 7.62 4.30 11.89
CA THR A 108 7.72 2.99 11.26
C THR A 108 8.17 1.96 12.28
N ASP A 109 7.35 0.94 12.49
CA ASP A 109 7.75 -0.28 13.16
C ASP A 109 8.41 -1.23 12.18
N ILE A 110 9.46 -1.91 12.63
CA ILE A 110 10.29 -2.78 11.81
C ILE A 110 10.39 -4.13 12.51
N ALA A 111 10.09 -5.19 11.76
CA ALA A 111 10.36 -6.55 12.17
C ALA A 111 11.32 -7.21 11.17
N VAL A 112 12.37 -7.83 11.66
CA VAL A 112 13.35 -8.55 10.85
C VAL A 112 13.51 -9.96 11.38
N THR A 113 13.41 -10.95 10.48
CA THR A 113 13.73 -12.36 10.76
C THR A 113 14.98 -12.78 9.99
N ARG A 114 15.69 -13.77 10.52
CA ARG A 114 16.86 -14.40 9.89
C ARG A 114 16.74 -15.92 9.82
N ASP A 115 15.56 -16.44 10.15
CA ASP A 115 15.26 -17.87 10.20
C ASP A 115 13.94 -18.22 9.49
N GLY A 116 13.53 -17.37 8.53
CA GLY A 116 12.37 -17.59 7.70
C GLY A 116 11.03 -17.36 8.40
N GLY A 117 11.01 -16.49 9.42
CA GLY A 117 9.80 -16.10 10.14
C GLY A 117 9.54 -16.91 11.41
N LYS A 118 10.49 -17.73 11.87
CA LYS A 118 10.36 -18.47 13.13
C LYS A 118 10.58 -17.56 14.35
N THR A 119 11.55 -16.66 14.25
CA THR A 119 11.79 -15.60 15.24
C THR A 119 11.96 -14.25 14.59
N TRP A 120 11.62 -13.19 15.33
CA TRP A 120 11.68 -11.82 14.84
C TRP A 120 12.39 -10.91 15.82
N THR A 121 13.18 -9.99 15.28
CA THR A 121 13.76 -8.86 16.02
C THR A 121 12.97 -7.61 15.67
N PHE A 122 12.51 -6.90 16.69
CA PHE A 122 11.68 -5.70 16.53
C PHE A 122 12.50 -4.44 16.83
N SER A 123 12.27 -3.42 16.04
CA SER A 123 12.85 -2.09 16.22
C SER A 123 11.92 -1.01 15.65
N GLU A 124 12.26 0.25 15.91
CA GLU A 124 11.58 1.40 15.32
C GLU A 124 12.53 2.12 14.37
N ASP A 125 11.97 2.97 13.51
CA ASP A 125 12.79 3.82 12.66
C ASP A 125 13.71 4.73 13.48
N ASN A 126 14.85 5.06 12.90
CA ASN A 126 15.83 5.94 13.51
C ASN A 126 15.73 7.40 13.01
N PHE A 127 14.73 7.71 12.18
CA PHE A 127 14.64 9.00 11.50
C PHE A 127 14.45 10.17 12.45
N ARG A 128 13.83 9.96 13.60
CA ARG A 128 13.70 10.99 14.64
C ARG A 128 15.03 11.53 15.15
N LYS A 129 16.09 10.74 15.12
CA LYS A 129 17.44 11.17 15.51
C LYS A 129 18.03 12.18 14.54
N PHE A 130 17.61 12.12 13.28
CA PHE A 130 18.12 12.94 12.19
C PHE A 130 17.23 14.13 11.84
N TYR A 131 15.93 13.95 11.99
CA TYR A 131 14.94 14.94 11.62
C TYR A 131 14.13 15.33 12.84
N ASN A 132 14.59 16.31 13.59
CA ASN A 132 14.05 16.74 14.87
C ASN A 132 12.50 16.81 14.84
N LYS A 133 11.82 16.05 15.73
CA LYS A 133 10.36 15.96 15.87
C LYS A 133 9.59 15.53 14.60
N ASN A 134 10.11 14.58 13.86
CA ASN A 134 9.51 14.15 12.62
C ASN A 134 8.45 13.06 12.81
N ARG A 135 7.51 13.06 11.88
CA ARG A 135 6.56 11.98 11.67
C ARG A 135 7.00 11.15 10.49
N CYS A 136 6.86 9.86 10.61
CA CYS A 136 7.14 8.86 9.61
C CYS A 136 5.82 8.15 9.29
N SER A 137 5.21 8.46 8.16
CA SER A 137 4.00 7.78 7.68
C SER A 137 4.29 7.06 6.39
N ASP A 138 3.33 6.30 5.87
CA ASP A 138 3.47 5.54 4.64
C ASP A 138 4.83 4.83 4.60
N SER A 139 5.02 3.94 5.57
CA SER A 139 6.27 3.19 5.66
C SER A 139 6.44 2.29 4.44
N PHE A 140 7.68 2.00 4.08
CA PHE A 140 8.00 1.01 3.07
C PHE A 140 9.24 0.21 3.45
N ALA A 141 9.36 -0.98 2.91
CA ALA A 141 10.53 -1.83 3.00
C ALA A 141 11.13 -2.10 1.63
N GLY A 142 12.30 -2.67 1.60
CA GLY A 142 12.96 -3.14 0.39
C GLY A 142 14.10 -4.11 0.69
N ALA A 143 14.51 -4.84 -0.34
CA ALA A 143 15.72 -5.65 -0.31
C ALA A 143 16.47 -5.51 -1.63
N GLY A 144 17.75 -5.18 -1.57
CA GLY A 144 18.60 -5.03 -2.74
C GLY A 144 19.15 -6.36 -3.24
N PRO A 145 19.60 -6.42 -4.50
CA PRO A 145 20.19 -7.64 -5.06
C PRO A 145 21.55 -7.99 -4.44
N ASP A 146 22.14 -7.04 -3.74
CA ASP A 146 23.35 -7.22 -2.93
C ASP A 146 23.10 -7.80 -1.53
N GLY A 147 21.82 -8.02 -1.19
CA GLY A 147 21.39 -8.56 0.10
C GLY A 147 21.16 -7.49 1.18
N ALA A 148 21.36 -6.21 0.85
CA ALA A 148 21.02 -5.14 1.77
C ALA A 148 19.52 -5.03 1.98
N LEU A 149 19.11 -4.72 3.22
CA LEU A 149 17.73 -4.38 3.53
C LEU A 149 17.55 -2.86 3.57
N TYR A 150 16.35 -2.43 3.26
CA TYR A 150 15.98 -1.02 3.27
C TYR A 150 14.69 -0.82 4.05
N MET A 151 14.63 0.27 4.79
CA MET A 151 13.41 0.81 5.38
C MET A 151 13.28 2.27 5.03
N GLY A 152 12.07 2.74 4.91
CA GLY A 152 11.82 4.15 4.66
C GLY A 152 10.40 4.56 4.95
N CYS A 153 10.14 5.84 4.81
CA CYS A 153 8.82 6.41 5.00
C CYS A 153 8.70 7.79 4.37
N LEU A 154 7.48 8.29 4.38
CA LEU A 154 7.17 9.69 4.21
C LEU A 154 7.52 10.44 5.49
N VAL A 155 8.51 11.30 5.43
CA VAL A 155 8.93 12.14 6.57
C VAL A 155 8.31 13.53 6.44
N TYR A 156 7.58 13.94 7.47
CA TYR A 156 7.03 15.28 7.59
C TYR A 156 7.85 16.08 8.58
N LEU A 157 8.42 17.20 8.16
CA LEU A 157 9.16 18.10 9.04
C LEU A 157 8.17 18.95 9.84
N ASP A 158 8.35 18.97 11.16
CA ASP A 158 7.61 19.85 12.06
C ASP A 158 7.95 21.32 11.77
N ARG A 159 6.96 22.20 11.75
CA ARG A 159 7.14 23.64 11.56
C ARG A 159 7.67 24.37 12.78
N GLY A 160 7.74 23.71 13.91
CA GLY A 160 8.12 24.37 15.17
C GLY A 160 7.00 25.17 15.85
N ASP A 161 5.83 25.28 15.24
CA ASP A 161 4.65 25.99 15.77
C ASP A 161 3.66 25.06 16.50
N GLY A 162 4.07 23.83 16.80
CA GLY A 162 3.32 22.86 17.59
C GLY A 162 2.12 22.23 16.85
N GLY A 163 1.99 22.44 15.55
CA GLY A 163 0.81 21.96 14.89
C GLY A 163 1.00 21.50 13.45
N PHE A 164 0.84 20.23 13.20
CA PHE A 164 0.30 19.75 11.94
C PHE A 164 -1.19 20.18 11.89
N LYS A 165 -1.42 21.47 11.79
CA LYS A 165 -2.75 22.03 11.58
C LYS A 165 -3.13 21.91 10.12
N GLY A 166 -3.45 20.76 9.70
CA GLY A 166 -3.99 20.58 8.39
C GLY A 166 -3.55 19.26 7.83
N GLY A 167 -4.44 18.32 7.84
CA GLY A 167 -4.47 17.32 6.84
C GLY A 167 -4.36 17.98 5.48
N TYR A 168 -4.06 17.22 4.49
CA TYR A 168 -3.82 17.53 3.08
C TYR A 168 -4.60 18.73 2.47
N PHE A 169 -5.59 19.31 3.15
CA PHE A 169 -6.60 20.16 2.53
C PHE A 169 -7.22 21.25 3.44
N ARG A 170 -6.57 21.78 4.44
CA ARG A 170 -7.14 22.92 5.16
C ARG A 170 -6.72 24.27 4.57
N GLY A 171 -7.73 24.95 4.01
CA GLY A 171 -7.73 26.42 3.94
C GLY A 171 -6.80 27.09 2.96
N GLY A 172 -6.74 26.67 1.70
CA GLY A 172 -6.14 27.48 0.63
C GLY A 172 -4.63 27.69 0.68
N GLU A 173 -3.97 27.37 1.77
CA GLU A 173 -2.52 27.34 1.84
C GLU A 173 -2.04 25.91 1.64
N ALA A 174 -1.33 25.67 0.58
CA ALA A 174 -0.54 24.47 0.39
C ALA A 174 0.55 24.47 1.48
N ILE A 175 0.17 23.94 2.65
CA ILE A 175 1.09 23.83 3.76
C ILE A 175 2.00 22.65 3.48
N ASN A 176 3.04 22.92 2.73
CA ASN A 176 4.16 22.00 2.62
C ASN A 176 5.19 22.36 3.69
N PRO A 177 5.24 21.65 4.83
CA PRO A 177 6.20 21.97 5.89
C PRO A 177 7.64 21.64 5.51
N GLY A 178 7.86 21.10 4.32
CA GLY A 178 9.07 20.39 3.97
C GLY A 178 8.95 18.93 4.39
N GLY A 179 9.77 18.09 3.82
CA GLY A 179 9.71 16.65 4.02
C GLY A 179 9.91 15.92 2.70
N GLY A 180 9.39 14.71 2.61
CA GLY A 180 9.49 13.85 1.44
C GLY A 180 9.78 12.40 1.82
N SER A 181 10.06 11.55 0.85
CA SER A 181 10.48 10.18 1.12
C SER A 181 11.94 10.13 1.52
N ALA A 182 12.23 9.41 2.60
CA ALA A 182 13.59 9.12 3.05
C ALA A 182 13.78 7.61 3.25
N ILE A 183 15.02 7.15 3.11
CA ILE A 183 15.38 5.74 3.17
C ILE A 183 16.64 5.54 4.00
N ALA A 184 16.69 4.46 4.78
CA ALA A 184 17.87 3.97 5.45
C ALA A 184 18.20 2.55 4.97
N ARG A 185 19.48 2.20 4.96
CA ARG A 185 20.01 0.92 4.48
C ARG A 185 20.66 0.15 5.63
N SER A 186 20.51 -1.15 5.59
CA SER A 186 21.23 -2.10 6.44
C SER A 186 22.06 -3.06 5.59
N ASP A 187 23.33 -3.19 5.90
CA ASP A 187 24.27 -4.12 5.25
C ASP A 187 24.53 -5.38 6.11
N ASP A 188 23.84 -5.51 7.25
CA ASP A 188 24.06 -6.54 8.27
C ASP A 188 22.76 -7.28 8.64
N GLU A 189 21.90 -7.54 7.66
CA GLU A 189 20.64 -8.27 7.81
C GLU A 189 19.64 -7.58 8.77
N GLY A 190 19.63 -6.25 8.80
CA GLY A 190 18.72 -5.46 9.62
C GLY A 190 19.13 -5.32 11.08
N LYS A 191 20.40 -5.60 11.45
CA LYS A 191 20.92 -5.38 12.82
C LYS A 191 21.20 -3.92 13.08
N THR A 192 21.76 -3.22 12.10
CA THR A 192 22.03 -1.78 12.17
C THR A 192 21.56 -1.07 10.89
N TRP A 193 21.29 0.23 11.02
CA TRP A 193 20.76 1.05 9.96
C TRP A 193 21.64 2.28 9.73
N SER A 194 21.87 2.60 8.46
CA SER A 194 22.57 3.82 8.05
C SER A 194 21.79 5.07 8.46
N ASN A 195 22.45 6.21 8.37
CA ASN A 195 21.76 7.48 8.38
C ASN A 195 20.79 7.55 7.20
N PRO A 196 19.58 8.10 7.38
CA PRO A 196 18.62 8.23 6.30
C PRO A 196 19.08 9.21 5.23
N VAL A 197 18.70 8.91 3.99
CA VAL A 197 18.97 9.73 2.81
C VAL A 197 17.64 10.16 2.19
N TRP A 198 17.53 11.43 1.81
CA TRP A 198 16.36 11.93 1.09
C TRP A 198 16.31 11.38 -0.34
N VAL A 199 15.19 10.76 -0.68
CA VAL A 199 14.94 10.29 -2.05
C VAL A 199 14.08 11.28 -2.82
N HIS A 200 12.96 11.72 -2.28
CA HIS A 200 12.10 12.72 -2.89
C HIS A 200 11.95 13.93 -1.96
N PRO A 201 12.98 14.80 -1.86
CA PRO A 201 12.88 15.98 -1.02
C PRO A 201 11.93 16.99 -1.64
N LEU A 202 11.03 17.54 -0.82
CA LEU A 202 9.97 18.45 -1.29
C LEU A 202 10.42 19.89 -1.57
N LYS A 203 11.63 20.28 -1.24
CA LYS A 203 12.12 21.64 -1.43
C LYS A 203 13.40 21.74 -2.25
N SER A 204 13.54 20.87 -3.22
CA SER A 204 14.74 20.77 -4.05
C SER A 204 14.36 20.69 -5.52
N PRO A 205 13.84 21.79 -6.12
CA PRO A 205 13.35 21.78 -7.51
C PRO A 205 14.43 21.40 -8.51
N GLU A 206 15.70 21.65 -8.19
CA GLU A 206 16.84 21.30 -9.03
C GLU A 206 16.99 19.79 -9.24
N LEU A 207 16.44 18.97 -8.37
CA LEU A 207 16.46 17.52 -8.48
C LEU A 207 15.37 16.95 -9.39
N TYR A 208 14.40 17.77 -9.78
CA TYR A 208 13.32 17.36 -10.67
C TYR A 208 13.66 17.63 -12.13
N ALA A 209 13.12 16.79 -13.02
CA ALA A 209 13.22 17.01 -14.46
C ALA A 209 12.75 18.44 -14.84
N PRO A 210 13.36 19.08 -15.84
CA PRO A 210 13.08 20.49 -16.14
C PRO A 210 11.61 20.83 -16.34
N TRP A 211 10.83 19.94 -16.95
CA TRP A 211 9.41 20.15 -17.20
C TRP A 211 8.54 20.03 -15.93
N LEU A 212 9.04 19.34 -14.89
CA LEU A 212 8.37 19.21 -13.59
C LEU A 212 8.61 20.41 -12.68
N ARG A 213 9.70 21.17 -12.89
CA ARG A 213 10.08 22.29 -12.00
C ARG A 213 9.00 23.35 -11.84
N PRO A 214 8.27 23.77 -12.90
CA PRO A 214 7.16 24.70 -12.75
C PRO A 214 6.00 24.16 -11.91
N LEU A 215 5.88 22.83 -11.80
CA LEU A 215 4.85 22.16 -11.01
C LEU A 215 5.28 21.98 -9.54
N PHE A 216 6.57 22.14 -9.24
CA PHE A 216 7.16 21.86 -7.94
C PHE A 216 6.56 22.69 -6.79
N GLU A 217 6.27 23.96 -7.01
CA GLU A 217 5.64 24.83 -6.00
C GLU A 217 4.22 24.37 -5.65
N GLN A 218 3.65 23.49 -6.45
CA GLN A 218 2.29 23.02 -6.41
C GLN A 218 2.20 21.51 -6.09
N VAL A 219 3.36 20.85 -5.96
CA VAL A 219 3.42 19.41 -5.65
C VAL A 219 3.13 19.20 -4.18
N GLY A 220 2.11 18.41 -3.89
CA GLY A 220 1.83 17.91 -2.56
C GLY A 220 2.89 16.90 -2.09
N PRO A 221 2.80 16.41 -0.86
CA PRO A 221 3.69 15.36 -0.38
C PRO A 221 3.64 14.16 -1.33
N VAL A 222 4.80 13.51 -1.50
CA VAL A 222 4.92 12.29 -2.28
C VAL A 222 4.36 11.15 -1.43
N ASP A 223 3.14 10.73 -1.74
CA ASP A 223 2.35 9.72 -1.08
C ASP A 223 2.71 8.32 -1.60
N ARG A 224 2.47 7.29 -0.82
CA ARG A 224 2.58 5.88 -1.21
C ARG A 224 3.91 5.50 -1.87
N PRO A 225 5.03 5.66 -1.17
CA PRO A 225 6.33 5.27 -1.70
C PRO A 225 6.35 3.76 -2.02
N ASN A 226 7.06 3.39 -3.09
CA ASN A 226 7.22 2.00 -3.52
C ASN A 226 8.66 1.71 -3.89
N PHE A 227 9.20 0.63 -3.33
CA PHE A 227 10.56 0.17 -3.58
C PHE A 227 10.56 -0.90 -4.67
N ILE A 228 11.30 -0.64 -5.75
CA ILE A 228 11.38 -1.51 -6.92
C ILE A 228 12.85 -1.79 -7.21
N VAL A 229 13.15 -3.01 -7.61
CA VAL A 229 14.51 -3.45 -7.91
C VAL A 229 14.56 -4.07 -9.29
N ASP A 230 15.50 -3.61 -10.10
CA ASP A 230 16.02 -4.38 -11.22
C ASP A 230 17.21 -5.22 -10.75
N ALA A 231 16.93 -6.48 -10.43
CA ALA A 231 17.95 -7.40 -9.93
C ALA A 231 19.09 -7.66 -10.93
N SER A 232 18.82 -7.52 -12.25
CA SER A 232 19.81 -7.78 -13.30
C SER A 232 20.88 -6.69 -13.39
N LYS A 233 20.52 -5.46 -13.05
CA LYS A 233 21.41 -4.27 -13.12
C LYS A 233 21.82 -3.77 -11.73
N GLY A 234 21.17 -4.25 -10.67
CA GLY A 234 21.37 -3.72 -9.32
C GLY A 234 20.76 -2.34 -9.12
N THR A 235 19.94 -1.88 -10.04
CA THR A 235 19.28 -0.57 -9.94
C THR A 235 18.11 -0.63 -8.98
N ILE A 236 18.05 0.34 -8.10
CA ILE A 236 16.94 0.54 -7.17
C ILE A 236 16.15 1.77 -7.64
N TYR A 237 14.83 1.62 -7.71
CA TYR A 237 13.91 2.72 -7.95
C TYR A 237 13.04 2.91 -6.72
N LEU A 238 12.86 4.16 -6.31
CA LEU A 238 11.82 4.53 -5.37
C LEU A 238 10.79 5.38 -6.11
N THR A 239 9.53 4.99 -5.99
CA THR A 239 8.42 5.78 -6.50
C THR A 239 7.65 6.43 -5.37
N GLY A 240 6.88 7.43 -5.68
CA GLY A 240 5.89 8.03 -4.80
C GLY A 240 4.86 8.77 -5.63
N THR A 241 3.66 8.93 -5.13
CA THR A 241 2.56 9.57 -5.84
C THR A 241 2.30 10.95 -5.25
N GLY A 242 2.17 11.96 -6.10
CA GLY A 242 1.86 13.32 -5.68
C GLY A 242 1.00 14.05 -6.69
N GLY A 243 0.17 14.99 -6.22
CA GLY A 243 -0.63 15.84 -7.08
C GLY A 243 0.10 17.12 -7.44
N SER A 244 0.10 17.49 -8.72
CA SER A 244 0.34 18.86 -9.11
C SER A 244 -0.97 19.64 -9.06
N LEU A 245 -0.94 20.82 -8.47
CA LEU A 245 -2.07 21.75 -8.58
C LEU A 245 -1.87 22.54 -9.87
N GLY A 246 -2.90 22.64 -10.71
CA GLY A 246 -2.86 23.52 -11.88
C GLY A 246 -2.57 24.95 -11.45
N LYS A 247 -1.92 25.74 -12.29
CA LYS A 247 -1.48 27.10 -12.01
C LYS A 247 -2.60 28.03 -11.48
N ASP A 248 -3.84 27.68 -11.79
CA ASP A 248 -5.06 28.41 -11.40
C ASP A 248 -5.94 27.60 -10.42
N ALA A 249 -5.40 26.53 -9.83
CA ALA A 249 -6.17 25.70 -8.90
C ALA A 249 -6.36 26.43 -7.56
N VAL A 250 -7.53 26.98 -7.37
CA VAL A 250 -8.00 27.35 -6.03
C VAL A 250 -8.26 26.06 -5.26
N LEU A 251 -7.54 25.86 -4.17
CA LEU A 251 -7.79 24.77 -3.24
C LEU A 251 -9.16 24.98 -2.56
N ALA A 252 -10.23 24.62 -3.25
CA ALA A 252 -11.52 24.48 -2.56
C ALA A 252 -11.42 23.31 -1.59
N PRO A 253 -11.91 23.47 -0.34
CA PRO A 253 -11.98 22.35 0.57
C PRO A 253 -12.80 21.24 -0.07
N PRO A 254 -12.46 19.96 0.18
CA PRO A 254 -13.28 18.84 -0.28
C PRO A 254 -14.68 19.02 0.30
N VAL A 255 -15.69 18.88 -0.55
CA VAL A 255 -17.09 18.93 -0.10
C VAL A 255 -17.50 17.52 0.25
N HIS A 256 -17.92 17.32 1.49
CA HIS A 256 -18.54 16.08 1.92
C HIS A 256 -19.82 15.86 1.09
N ASP A 257 -19.91 14.71 0.45
CA ASP A 257 -21.09 14.30 -0.30
C ASP A 257 -21.85 13.23 0.51
N PRO A 258 -22.95 13.60 1.17
CA PRO A 258 -23.72 12.67 1.99
C PRO A 258 -24.41 11.57 1.15
N GLU A 259 -24.47 11.71 -0.17
CA GLU A 259 -25.05 10.71 -1.07
C GLU A 259 -24.05 9.59 -1.42
N LEU A 260 -22.78 9.74 -1.09
CA LEU A 260 -21.81 8.67 -1.27
C LEU A 260 -21.96 7.63 -0.15
N PRO A 261 -21.95 6.32 -0.47
CA PRO A 261 -22.23 5.24 0.49
C PRO A 261 -21.38 5.27 1.77
N ASP A 262 -20.20 5.87 1.72
CA ASP A 262 -19.23 5.92 2.82
C ASP A 262 -19.01 7.35 3.37
N GLY A 263 -19.91 8.28 3.10
CA GLY A 263 -19.70 9.68 3.44
C GLY A 263 -18.48 10.27 2.74
N GLY A 264 -18.21 9.79 1.54
CA GLY A 264 -17.02 10.17 0.76
C GLY A 264 -17.05 11.63 0.33
N TYR A 265 -15.89 12.10 -0.10
CA TYR A 265 -15.75 13.46 -0.61
C TYR A 265 -15.99 13.49 -2.11
N LYS A 266 -16.82 14.43 -2.54
CA LYS A 266 -16.96 14.72 -3.97
C LYS A 266 -15.61 15.19 -4.51
N ARG A 267 -15.09 14.46 -5.48
CA ARG A 267 -13.88 14.87 -6.20
C ARG A 267 -14.15 16.21 -6.88
N ARG A 268 -13.14 17.06 -6.90
CA ARG A 268 -13.15 18.31 -7.65
C ARG A 268 -13.50 18.04 -9.10
N GLU A 269 -14.23 18.96 -9.70
CA GLU A 269 -14.57 18.90 -11.11
C GLU A 269 -13.31 18.85 -11.98
N ALA A 270 -13.39 18.09 -13.08
CA ALA A 270 -12.33 18.00 -14.06
C ALA A 270 -11.99 19.41 -14.56
N GLY A 271 -10.74 19.83 -14.42
CA GLY A 271 -10.25 21.16 -14.77
C GLY A 271 -9.60 21.92 -13.62
N GLN A 272 -9.83 21.50 -12.36
CA GLN A 272 -9.24 22.15 -11.18
C GLN A 272 -8.05 21.42 -10.58
N THR A 273 -7.73 20.23 -11.08
CA THR A 273 -6.60 19.44 -10.62
C THR A 273 -5.54 19.42 -11.68
N GLY A 274 -4.35 19.88 -11.36
CA GLY A 274 -3.16 19.37 -12.01
C GLY A 274 -3.16 17.84 -11.87
N GLY A 275 -2.59 17.10 -12.81
CA GLY A 275 -2.58 15.64 -12.79
C GLY A 275 -1.91 15.10 -11.52
N PHE A 276 -2.30 13.93 -11.11
CA PHE A 276 -1.50 13.15 -10.17
C PHE A 276 -0.39 12.45 -10.96
N HIS A 277 0.83 12.61 -10.50
CA HIS A 277 2.00 11.97 -11.08
C HIS A 277 2.55 10.92 -10.13
N THR A 278 3.06 9.83 -10.67
CA THR A 278 3.93 8.92 -9.92
C THR A 278 5.37 9.33 -10.22
N TYR A 279 6.00 9.92 -9.21
CA TYR A 279 7.42 10.30 -9.25
C TYR A 279 8.28 9.06 -9.13
N ILE A 280 9.43 9.09 -9.77
CA ILE A 280 10.40 8.02 -9.74
C ILE A 280 11.82 8.56 -9.66
N ARG A 281 12.66 7.90 -8.90
CA ARG A 281 14.06 8.20 -8.76
C ARG A 281 14.88 6.93 -8.71
N ALA A 282 16.00 6.91 -9.41
CA ALA A 282 16.89 5.75 -9.51
C ALA A 282 18.16 5.92 -8.67
N SER A 283 18.64 4.81 -8.14
CA SER A 283 19.97 4.66 -7.55
C SER A 283 20.68 3.46 -8.17
N HIS A 284 21.95 3.65 -8.56
CA HIS A 284 22.81 2.62 -9.15
C HIS A 284 23.92 2.14 -8.20
N ASP A 285 23.93 2.64 -6.97
CA ASP A 285 24.98 2.36 -5.97
C ASP A 285 24.44 1.83 -4.64
N GLY A 286 23.27 1.17 -4.72
CA GLY A 286 22.62 0.57 -3.55
C GLY A 286 21.99 1.62 -2.62
N GLY A 287 21.40 2.67 -3.16
CA GLY A 287 20.67 3.69 -2.39
C GLY A 287 21.55 4.75 -1.73
N LYS A 288 22.85 4.79 -2.01
CA LYS A 288 23.78 5.78 -1.43
C LYS A 288 23.64 7.14 -2.10
N THR A 289 23.49 7.13 -3.42
CA THR A 289 23.19 8.33 -4.20
C THR A 289 22.00 8.11 -5.13
N TRP A 290 21.33 9.20 -5.48
CA TRP A 290 20.10 9.17 -6.25
C TRP A 290 20.15 10.17 -7.40
N GLY A 291 19.71 9.75 -8.58
CA GLY A 291 19.66 10.54 -9.81
C GLY A 291 18.62 11.68 -9.78
N ILE A 292 18.23 12.14 -10.94
CA ILE A 292 17.15 13.12 -11.14
C ILE A 292 15.80 12.45 -10.91
N ILE A 293 14.82 13.20 -10.41
CA ILE A 293 13.44 12.76 -10.23
C ILE A 293 12.70 12.97 -11.55
N TYR A 294 12.15 11.87 -12.07
CA TYR A 294 11.26 11.85 -13.23
C TYR A 294 9.85 11.44 -12.79
N THR A 295 8.95 11.24 -13.75
CA THR A 295 7.63 10.65 -13.53
C THR A 295 7.44 9.42 -14.43
N THR A 296 6.47 8.57 -14.06
CA THR A 296 6.11 7.40 -14.87
C THR A 296 5.33 7.77 -16.13
N ASP A 297 4.75 8.95 -16.15
CA ASP A 297 4.13 9.56 -17.32
C ASP A 297 5.08 10.61 -17.95
N SER A 298 4.66 11.24 -19.00
CA SER A 298 5.41 12.29 -19.65
C SER A 298 4.51 13.48 -20.00
N GLU A 299 5.11 14.63 -20.27
CA GLU A 299 4.39 15.81 -20.73
C GLU A 299 3.54 15.54 -22.00
N GLN A 300 4.02 14.65 -22.86
CA GLN A 300 3.33 14.29 -24.11
C GLN A 300 2.21 13.26 -23.90
N VAL A 301 2.34 12.41 -22.88
CA VAL A 301 1.38 11.34 -22.56
C VAL A 301 1.11 11.37 -21.05
N PRO A 302 0.35 12.38 -20.59
CA PRO A 302 0.08 12.55 -19.16
C PRO A 302 -0.81 11.45 -18.63
N GLY A 303 -0.50 10.98 -17.42
CA GLY A 303 -1.27 9.96 -16.70
C GLY A 303 -2.57 10.51 -16.13
N ARG A 304 -3.53 9.62 -15.93
CA ARG A 304 -4.83 9.91 -15.30
C ARG A 304 -4.88 9.32 -13.89
N GLY A 305 -4.89 10.17 -12.88
CA GLY A 305 -5.15 9.74 -11.49
C GLY A 305 -4.01 8.98 -10.81
N PHE A 306 -4.33 8.38 -9.68
CA PHE A 306 -3.38 7.61 -8.88
C PHE A 306 -2.90 6.35 -9.60
N GLY A 307 -1.59 6.21 -9.65
CA GLY A 307 -0.86 4.96 -9.76
C GLY A 307 -1.24 4.04 -10.91
N GLY A 308 -0.37 4.02 -11.91
CA GLY A 308 -0.17 2.84 -12.72
C GLY A 308 0.77 1.87 -11.99
N GLY A 309 0.81 0.62 -12.44
CA GLY A 309 1.84 -0.31 -12.02
C GLY A 309 3.22 0.17 -12.47
N VAL A 310 4.21 -0.08 -11.66
CA VAL A 310 5.63 0.15 -11.99
C VAL A 310 6.42 -1.10 -11.65
N SER A 311 7.32 -1.52 -12.53
CA SER A 311 8.21 -2.65 -12.30
C SER A 311 9.52 -2.47 -13.05
N ALA A 312 10.52 -3.29 -12.78
CA ALA A 312 11.80 -3.21 -13.48
C ALA A 312 12.45 -4.59 -13.64
N ALA A 313 13.04 -4.83 -14.80
CA ALA A 313 13.90 -5.99 -15.07
C ALA A 313 14.76 -5.72 -16.31
N PHE A 314 15.94 -6.34 -16.39
CA PHE A 314 16.87 -6.33 -17.54
C PHE A 314 17.29 -4.91 -18.01
N GLY A 315 17.33 -3.93 -17.11
CA GLY A 315 17.66 -2.55 -17.44
C GLY A 315 16.46 -1.74 -17.96
N HIS A 316 15.29 -2.33 -17.97
CA HIS A 316 14.04 -1.68 -18.36
C HIS A 316 13.23 -1.32 -17.14
N LEU A 317 12.93 -0.03 -16.98
CA LEU A 317 11.87 0.46 -16.12
C LEU A 317 10.58 0.42 -16.93
N VAL A 318 9.57 -0.29 -16.44
CA VAL A 318 8.29 -0.45 -17.12
C VAL A 318 7.16 0.13 -16.30
N VAL A 319 6.22 0.77 -16.99
CA VAL A 319 5.09 1.46 -16.37
C VAL A 319 3.80 1.13 -17.11
N VAL A 320 2.68 1.13 -16.39
CA VAL A 320 1.34 1.03 -16.96
C VAL A 320 0.42 2.03 -16.30
N TYR A 321 -0.34 2.78 -17.08
CA TYR A 321 -1.33 3.73 -16.58
C TYR A 321 -2.38 4.04 -17.64
N THR A 322 -3.47 4.70 -17.22
CA THR A 322 -4.52 5.18 -18.12
C THR A 322 -4.27 6.64 -18.47
N THR A 323 -4.48 6.99 -19.74
CA THR A 323 -4.33 8.35 -20.27
C THR A 323 -5.52 8.72 -21.17
N ASP A 324 -5.76 10.03 -21.30
CA ASP A 324 -6.70 10.59 -22.27
C ASP A 324 -6.02 10.98 -23.58
N THR A 325 -4.71 10.96 -23.62
CA THR A 325 -3.88 11.39 -24.74
C THR A 325 -3.22 10.19 -25.39
N ALA A 326 -3.50 9.96 -26.66
CA ALA A 326 -2.85 8.89 -27.41
C ALA A 326 -1.34 9.20 -27.54
N PRO A 327 -0.48 8.18 -27.37
CA PRO A 327 0.95 8.34 -27.65
C PRO A 327 1.17 8.83 -29.08
N PRO A 328 2.18 9.69 -29.33
CA PRO A 328 2.44 10.24 -30.66
C PRO A 328 2.65 9.18 -31.77
N SER A 329 3.11 8.01 -31.38
CA SER A 329 3.31 6.86 -32.29
C SER A 329 2.04 6.00 -32.52
N SER A 330 0.88 6.41 -31.99
CA SER A 330 -0.35 5.63 -32.02
C SER A 330 -1.52 6.44 -32.57
N ASN A 331 -2.37 5.79 -33.38
CA ASN A 331 -3.65 6.31 -33.83
C ASN A 331 -4.83 5.85 -32.93
N ALA A 332 -4.53 5.42 -31.69
CA ALA A 332 -5.55 4.90 -30.79
C ALA A 332 -6.51 6.01 -30.33
N THR A 333 -7.75 5.62 -30.08
CA THR A 333 -8.73 6.47 -29.39
C THR A 333 -8.58 6.27 -27.88
N CYS A 334 -8.36 7.35 -27.15
CA CYS A 334 -8.29 7.35 -25.68
C CYS A 334 -9.63 7.87 -25.08
N PRO A 335 -10.00 7.55 -23.83
CA PRO A 335 -9.11 7.02 -22.79
C PRO A 335 -8.63 5.60 -23.09
N CYS A 336 -7.34 5.38 -22.90
CA CYS A 336 -6.65 4.14 -23.19
C CYS A 336 -5.63 3.78 -22.10
N THR A 337 -5.28 2.50 -22.00
CA THR A 337 -4.21 2.04 -21.12
C THR A 337 -2.93 1.95 -21.93
N VAL A 338 -1.87 2.60 -21.45
CA VAL A 338 -0.55 2.58 -22.07
C VAL A 338 0.42 1.74 -21.25
N PHE A 339 1.33 1.09 -21.96
CA PHE A 339 2.51 0.41 -21.43
C PHE A 339 3.73 1.18 -21.90
N GLY A 340 4.52 1.70 -20.97
CA GLY A 340 5.73 2.46 -21.24
C GLY A 340 6.99 1.68 -20.85
N ILE A 341 8.02 1.74 -21.67
CA ILE A 341 9.34 1.18 -21.40
C ILE A 341 10.35 2.30 -21.43
N SER A 342 11.16 2.42 -20.38
CA SER A 342 12.29 3.33 -20.29
C SER A 342 13.59 2.53 -20.10
N GLU A 343 14.61 2.88 -20.87
CA GLU A 343 15.98 2.37 -20.76
C GLU A 343 16.93 3.36 -20.08
N ASN A 344 16.39 4.46 -19.56
CA ASN A 344 17.14 5.57 -18.99
C ASN A 344 16.49 6.17 -17.74
N ASP A 345 16.06 5.30 -16.83
CA ASP A 345 15.56 5.61 -15.49
C ASP A 345 14.32 6.53 -15.47
N GLY A 346 13.47 6.43 -16.48
CA GLY A 346 12.26 7.26 -16.57
C GLY A 346 12.46 8.61 -17.25
N LYS A 347 13.66 8.90 -17.77
CA LYS A 347 13.90 10.14 -18.50
C LYS A 347 13.08 10.25 -19.79
N SER A 348 12.87 9.13 -20.47
CA SER A 348 11.98 9.00 -21.63
C SER A 348 11.39 7.60 -21.71
N TYR A 349 10.24 7.50 -22.35
CA TYR A 349 9.50 6.25 -22.52
C TYR A 349 9.16 6.01 -23.98
N SER A 350 9.23 4.74 -24.39
CA SER A 350 8.56 4.20 -25.56
C SER A 350 7.21 3.66 -25.13
N TYR A 351 6.11 4.21 -25.66
CA TYR A 351 4.76 3.81 -25.26
C TYR A 351 4.10 2.90 -26.29
N LYS A 352 3.34 1.92 -25.79
CA LYS A 352 2.49 1.01 -26.54
C LYS A 352 1.10 0.98 -25.93
N ILE A 353 0.09 0.76 -26.74
CA ILE A 353 -1.29 0.63 -26.27
C ILE A 353 -1.53 -0.81 -25.84
N ILE A 354 -2.08 -0.98 -24.65
CA ILE A 354 -2.56 -2.28 -24.19
C ILE A 354 -3.98 -2.49 -24.75
N PRO A 355 -4.27 -3.61 -25.42
CA PRO A 355 -5.61 -3.91 -25.88
C PRO A 355 -6.64 -3.87 -24.75
N ALA A 356 -7.77 -3.23 -24.98
CA ALA A 356 -8.87 -3.23 -24.00
C ALA A 356 -9.33 -4.66 -23.68
N LEU A 357 -9.93 -4.84 -22.50
CA LEU A 357 -10.61 -6.11 -22.22
C LEU A 357 -11.77 -6.29 -23.22
N PRO A 358 -11.95 -7.50 -23.78
CA PRO A 358 -13.10 -7.80 -24.62
C PRO A 358 -14.42 -7.46 -23.93
N ALA A 359 -15.36 -6.90 -24.67
CA ALA A 359 -16.63 -6.43 -24.11
C ALA A 359 -17.43 -7.51 -23.36
N ASN A 360 -17.32 -8.76 -23.80
CA ASN A 360 -17.96 -9.90 -23.13
C ASN A 360 -17.36 -10.27 -21.77
N LEU A 361 -16.17 -9.72 -21.43
CA LEU A 361 -15.54 -9.89 -20.11
C LEU A 361 -15.89 -8.75 -19.16
N LEU A 362 -16.42 -7.65 -19.68
CA LEU A 362 -16.81 -6.49 -18.87
C LEU A 362 -18.15 -6.77 -18.18
N PRO A 363 -18.35 -6.31 -16.93
CA PRO A 363 -19.65 -6.42 -16.29
C PRO A 363 -20.69 -5.54 -17.00
N PRO A 364 -21.99 -5.89 -16.96
CA PRO A 364 -23.05 -5.11 -17.58
C PRO A 364 -23.17 -3.67 -17.03
N SER A 365 -22.72 -3.46 -15.80
CA SER A 365 -22.57 -2.15 -15.20
C SER A 365 -21.18 -2.07 -14.58
N PRO A 366 -20.38 -1.04 -14.87
CA PRO A 366 -19.14 -0.86 -14.16
C PRO A 366 -19.49 -0.56 -12.69
N GLY A 367 -19.28 -1.55 -11.83
CA GLY A 367 -19.25 -1.34 -10.39
C GLY A 367 -18.18 -0.27 -10.05
N PRO A 368 -18.19 0.27 -8.83
CA PRO A 368 -17.14 1.16 -8.41
C PRO A 368 -15.80 0.47 -8.71
N ALA A 369 -15.04 1.05 -9.64
CA ALA A 369 -13.70 0.58 -9.90
C ALA A 369 -12.95 0.66 -8.58
N GLY A 370 -12.63 -0.48 -8.00
CA GLY A 370 -11.77 -0.52 -6.84
C GLY A 370 -10.52 0.34 -7.12
N ARG A 371 -9.90 0.89 -6.11
CA ARG A 371 -8.69 1.74 -6.25
C ARG A 371 -7.51 1.03 -6.91
N ALA A 372 -7.63 -0.26 -7.18
CA ALA A 372 -6.66 -1.05 -7.91
C ALA A 372 -6.64 -0.64 -9.39
N GLY A 373 -5.70 0.17 -9.72
CA GLY A 373 -5.29 0.39 -11.10
C GLY A 373 -4.86 -0.93 -11.77
N VAL A 374 -4.29 -0.84 -12.95
CA VAL A 374 -3.66 -2.00 -13.61
C VAL A 374 -2.43 -2.40 -12.80
N LEU A 375 -2.35 -3.66 -12.34
CA LEU A 375 -1.14 -4.20 -11.73
C LEU A 375 -0.15 -4.58 -12.83
N LEU A 376 1.14 -4.44 -12.54
CA LEU A 376 2.23 -4.74 -13.45
C LEU A 376 3.34 -5.50 -12.74
N ALA A 377 3.86 -6.54 -13.38
CA ALA A 377 5.06 -7.25 -12.93
C ALA A 377 5.99 -7.54 -14.11
N ALA A 378 7.28 -7.31 -13.93
CA ALA A 378 8.34 -7.70 -14.85
C ALA A 378 8.93 -9.05 -14.39
N ASP A 379 9.09 -9.97 -15.31
CA ASP A 379 9.69 -11.28 -15.04
C ASP A 379 11.21 -11.16 -14.99
N PRO A 380 11.88 -11.44 -13.85
CA PRO A 380 13.32 -11.34 -13.74
C PRO A 380 14.05 -12.48 -14.45
N THR A 381 13.34 -13.49 -14.97
CA THR A 381 13.94 -14.66 -15.62
C THR A 381 13.89 -14.59 -17.14
N LYS A 382 13.06 -13.71 -17.71
CA LYS A 382 12.87 -13.61 -19.16
C LYS A 382 12.72 -12.17 -19.59
N GLU A 383 13.71 -11.67 -20.31
CA GLU A 383 13.65 -10.33 -20.89
C GLU A 383 12.44 -10.18 -21.83
N GLY A 384 11.77 -9.02 -21.75
CA GLY A 384 10.57 -8.72 -22.53
C GLY A 384 9.28 -9.37 -22.03
N ARG A 385 9.33 -10.23 -20.99
CA ARG A 385 8.14 -10.79 -20.37
C ARG A 385 7.62 -9.89 -19.27
N TYR A 386 6.38 -9.46 -19.44
CA TYR A 386 5.64 -8.65 -18.45
C TYR A 386 4.24 -9.18 -18.29
N ALA A 387 3.71 -9.08 -17.07
CA ALA A 387 2.32 -9.40 -16.76
C ALA A 387 1.57 -8.15 -16.36
N ILE A 388 0.34 -8.01 -16.83
CA ILE A 388 -0.61 -7.02 -16.33
C ILE A 388 -1.85 -7.71 -15.78
N ALA A 389 -2.39 -7.20 -14.67
CA ALA A 389 -3.68 -7.64 -14.16
C ALA A 389 -4.68 -6.49 -14.19
N ARG A 390 -5.91 -6.78 -14.67
CA ARG A 390 -6.99 -5.81 -14.82
C ARG A 390 -8.26 -6.33 -14.18
N THR A 391 -8.94 -5.48 -13.43
CA THR A 391 -10.19 -5.82 -12.76
C THR A 391 -11.37 -5.49 -13.65
N ALA A 392 -12.32 -6.42 -13.73
CA ALA A 392 -13.61 -6.25 -14.40
C ALA A 392 -14.73 -6.79 -13.48
N GLY A 393 -15.36 -5.91 -12.74
CA GLY A 393 -16.31 -6.27 -11.70
C GLY A 393 -15.65 -7.12 -10.61
N ARG A 394 -16.15 -8.34 -10.40
CA ARG A 394 -15.63 -9.30 -9.42
C ARG A 394 -14.44 -10.14 -9.93
N ARG A 395 -14.05 -9.97 -11.17
CA ARG A 395 -13.06 -10.79 -11.85
C ARG A 395 -11.78 -10.03 -12.08
N GLN A 396 -10.68 -10.71 -11.93
CA GLN A 396 -9.37 -10.19 -12.31
C GLN A 396 -8.79 -11.05 -13.43
N TYR A 397 -8.40 -10.37 -14.49
CA TYR A 397 -7.83 -10.98 -15.69
C TYR A 397 -6.36 -10.60 -15.82
N VAL A 398 -5.54 -11.58 -16.18
CA VAL A 398 -4.12 -11.38 -16.47
C VAL A 398 -3.88 -11.53 -17.96
N SER A 399 -3.07 -10.62 -18.51
CA SER A 399 -2.50 -10.73 -19.85
C SER A 399 -0.98 -10.66 -19.76
N ILE A 400 -0.30 -11.45 -20.58
CA ILE A 400 1.15 -11.55 -20.63
C ILE A 400 1.64 -11.05 -21.98
N THR A 401 2.74 -10.32 -21.97
CA THR A 401 3.58 -10.10 -23.16
C THR A 401 4.90 -10.83 -23.00
N GLU A 402 5.47 -11.29 -24.10
CA GLU A 402 6.80 -11.92 -24.13
C GLU A 402 7.77 -11.23 -25.10
N ASP A 403 7.31 -10.14 -25.69
CA ASP A 403 8.02 -9.38 -26.74
C ASP A 403 8.12 -7.88 -26.42
N GLY A 404 8.17 -7.55 -25.14
CA GLY A 404 8.28 -6.16 -24.68
C GLY A 404 7.02 -5.35 -24.95
N GLY A 405 5.84 -5.96 -24.91
CA GLY A 405 4.55 -5.27 -25.07
C GLY A 405 4.13 -5.04 -26.52
N ASN A 406 4.79 -5.63 -27.53
CA ASN A 406 4.33 -5.57 -28.91
C ASN A 406 3.05 -6.37 -29.11
N THR A 407 2.97 -7.53 -28.48
CA THR A 407 1.77 -8.36 -28.45
C THR A 407 1.43 -8.76 -27.01
N TRP A 408 0.14 -8.99 -26.76
CA TRP A 408 -0.39 -9.42 -25.48
C TRP A 408 -1.24 -10.67 -25.65
N SER A 409 -1.11 -11.60 -24.73
CA SER A 409 -1.99 -12.79 -24.70
C SER A 409 -3.44 -12.38 -24.49
N ALA A 410 -4.36 -13.27 -24.91
CA ALA A 410 -5.75 -13.14 -24.48
C ALA A 410 -5.82 -13.08 -22.94
N PRO A 411 -6.76 -12.29 -22.38
CA PRO A 411 -6.95 -12.21 -20.94
C PRO A 411 -7.35 -13.56 -20.35
N VAL A 412 -6.60 -14.03 -19.37
CA VAL A 412 -6.89 -15.26 -18.62
C VAL A 412 -7.51 -14.88 -17.28
N LEU A 413 -8.60 -15.54 -16.89
CA LEU A 413 -9.23 -15.35 -15.59
C LEU A 413 -8.29 -15.87 -14.51
N ALA A 414 -7.77 -14.96 -13.68
CA ALA A 414 -6.87 -15.30 -12.60
C ALA A 414 -7.63 -15.59 -11.30
N THR A 415 -8.67 -14.82 -11.01
CA THR A 415 -9.52 -15.02 -9.84
C THR A 415 -10.89 -14.36 -10.02
N GLU A 416 -11.86 -14.91 -9.31
CA GLU A 416 -13.19 -14.31 -9.16
C GLU A 416 -13.56 -14.31 -7.67
N VAL A 417 -13.97 -13.16 -7.17
CA VAL A 417 -14.37 -13.00 -5.75
C VAL A 417 -15.89 -13.03 -5.63
N PRO A 418 -16.44 -13.45 -4.47
CA PRO A 418 -17.88 -13.60 -4.29
C PRO A 418 -18.67 -12.32 -4.55
N GLU A 419 -18.16 -11.16 -4.11
CA GLU A 419 -18.87 -9.89 -4.27
C GLU A 419 -17.95 -8.74 -4.65
N THR A 420 -17.05 -8.34 -3.79
CA THR A 420 -16.10 -7.27 -4.05
C THR A 420 -14.68 -7.69 -3.69
N ALA A 421 -13.71 -7.09 -4.33
CA ALA A 421 -12.31 -7.25 -3.96
C ALA A 421 -11.59 -5.91 -4.00
N THR A 422 -10.72 -5.72 -3.04
CA THR A 422 -9.72 -4.65 -3.08
C THR A 422 -8.39 -5.26 -3.45
N TYR A 423 -7.90 -4.92 -4.63
CA TYR A 423 -6.57 -5.35 -5.07
C TYR A 423 -5.55 -4.31 -4.63
N SER A 424 -4.55 -4.74 -3.89
CA SER A 424 -3.46 -3.85 -3.49
C SER A 424 -2.65 -3.38 -4.69
N HIS A 425 -2.21 -2.14 -4.69
CA HIS A 425 -1.34 -1.57 -5.73
C HIS A 425 -0.03 -2.36 -5.94
N ARG A 426 0.36 -3.18 -4.96
CA ARG A 426 1.63 -3.92 -4.94
C ARG A 426 1.38 -5.41 -4.76
N GLY A 427 0.23 -5.83 -5.19
CA GLY A 427 -0.24 -7.19 -5.03
C GLY A 427 0.13 -8.12 -6.18
N MET A 428 1.11 -7.81 -7.05
CA MET A 428 1.55 -8.70 -8.11
C MET A 428 3.06 -8.64 -8.33
N LYS A 429 3.71 -9.79 -8.37
CA LYS A 429 5.16 -9.90 -8.56
C LYS A 429 5.53 -11.27 -9.14
N TYR A 430 6.59 -11.30 -9.94
CA TYR A 430 7.27 -12.55 -10.30
C TYR A 430 8.30 -12.95 -9.23
N SER A 431 8.38 -14.24 -8.95
CA SER A 431 9.46 -14.82 -8.16
C SER A 431 10.78 -14.84 -8.94
N PRO A 432 11.93 -15.05 -8.27
CA PRO A 432 13.20 -15.32 -8.94
C PRO A 432 13.22 -16.59 -9.78
N ALA A 433 12.13 -17.38 -9.79
CA ALA A 433 11.95 -18.58 -10.62
C ALA A 433 10.90 -18.38 -11.73
N GLY A 434 10.39 -17.17 -11.94
CA GLY A 434 9.38 -16.88 -12.96
C GLY A 434 7.96 -17.31 -12.59
N VAL A 435 7.69 -17.62 -11.33
CA VAL A 435 6.33 -17.87 -10.81
C VAL A 435 5.65 -16.53 -10.56
N LEU A 436 4.47 -16.33 -11.14
CA LEU A 436 3.69 -15.11 -10.96
C LEU A 436 2.76 -15.25 -9.75
N GLY A 437 2.90 -14.35 -8.77
CA GLY A 437 2.03 -14.26 -7.60
C GLY A 437 1.21 -12.99 -7.58
N MET A 438 0.03 -13.06 -6.99
CA MET A 438 -0.86 -11.92 -6.72
C MET A 438 -1.55 -12.08 -5.36
N ILE A 439 -1.99 -10.98 -4.78
CA ILE A 439 -2.82 -10.95 -3.57
C ILE A 439 -4.01 -10.02 -3.72
N TYR A 440 -5.06 -10.27 -2.95
CA TYR A 440 -6.20 -9.38 -2.82
C TYR A 440 -6.93 -9.58 -1.48
N LYS A 441 -7.65 -8.55 -1.05
CA LYS A 441 -8.63 -8.64 0.04
C LYS A 441 -10.01 -8.92 -0.57
N ALA A 442 -10.65 -10.00 -0.17
CA ALA A 442 -12.05 -10.22 -0.45
C ALA A 442 -12.89 -9.54 0.63
N GLN A 443 -13.85 -8.71 0.20
CA GLN A 443 -14.77 -8.01 1.08
C GLN A 443 -16.15 -8.64 0.96
N TYR A 444 -16.82 -8.83 2.09
CA TYR A 444 -18.10 -9.54 2.17
C TYR A 444 -19.25 -8.61 2.58
N PRO A 445 -20.51 -8.97 2.25
CA PRO A 445 -21.70 -8.14 2.54
C PRO A 445 -21.92 -7.87 4.03
N ASP A 446 -21.48 -8.78 4.89
CA ASP A 446 -21.55 -8.65 6.34
C ASP A 446 -20.51 -7.70 6.93
N ARG A 447 -19.77 -6.96 6.07
CA ARG A 447 -18.69 -6.07 6.44
C ARG A 447 -17.51 -6.79 7.11
N THR A 448 -17.23 -7.98 6.66
CA THR A 448 -15.98 -8.66 6.96
C THR A 448 -15.08 -8.72 5.73
N PHE A 449 -13.82 -9.05 5.92
CA PHE A 449 -12.87 -9.30 4.84
C PHE A 449 -11.87 -10.37 5.21
N ASP A 450 -11.17 -10.90 4.21
CA ASP A 450 -10.03 -11.77 4.38
C ASP A 450 -9.01 -11.64 3.24
N MET A 451 -7.84 -12.26 3.43
CA MET A 451 -6.73 -12.21 2.49
C MET A 451 -6.63 -13.48 1.68
N TRP A 452 -6.44 -13.29 0.39
CA TRP A 452 -6.26 -14.33 -0.62
C TRP A 452 -5.02 -14.11 -1.45
N SER A 453 -4.47 -15.19 -1.97
CA SER A 453 -3.35 -15.19 -2.89
C SER A 453 -3.65 -16.06 -4.11
N VAL A 454 -3.05 -15.68 -5.22
CA VAL A 454 -3.23 -16.33 -6.52
C VAL A 454 -1.87 -16.55 -7.14
N VAL A 455 -1.61 -17.74 -7.65
CA VAL A 455 -0.32 -18.09 -8.24
C VAL A 455 -0.50 -18.76 -9.59
N SER A 456 0.34 -18.39 -10.55
CA SER A 456 0.55 -19.11 -11.80
C SER A 456 1.99 -19.63 -11.86
N LYS A 457 2.14 -20.95 -12.11
CA LYS A 457 3.43 -21.62 -12.26
C LYS A 457 3.80 -21.90 -13.72
N ASP A 458 2.92 -21.56 -14.64
CA ASP A 458 3.01 -21.91 -16.06
C ASP A 458 3.02 -20.67 -16.99
N GLY A 459 3.53 -19.56 -16.47
CA GLY A 459 3.65 -18.31 -17.23
C GLY A 459 2.32 -17.58 -17.48
N GLY A 460 1.34 -17.73 -16.58
CA GLY A 460 0.07 -17.00 -16.66
C GLY A 460 -1.03 -17.70 -17.44
N HIS A 461 -0.88 -19.00 -17.76
CA HIS A 461 -1.89 -19.78 -18.46
C HIS A 461 -2.95 -20.35 -17.52
N ASN A 462 -2.54 -20.76 -16.32
CA ASN A 462 -3.44 -21.25 -15.29
C ASN A 462 -3.12 -20.58 -13.94
N PHE A 463 -4.16 -20.39 -13.13
CA PHE A 463 -4.05 -19.77 -11.81
C PHE A 463 -4.69 -20.65 -10.75
N SER A 464 -4.03 -20.76 -9.61
CA SER A 464 -4.56 -21.38 -8.40
C SER A 464 -4.72 -20.35 -7.31
N THR A 465 -5.82 -20.41 -6.56
CA THR A 465 -6.13 -19.46 -5.48
C THR A 465 -6.09 -20.18 -4.14
N VAL A 466 -5.45 -19.55 -3.16
CA VAL A 466 -5.35 -20.04 -1.78
C VAL A 466 -5.75 -18.92 -0.83
N ARG A 467 -6.58 -19.24 0.15
CA ARG A 467 -6.85 -18.34 1.27
C ARG A 467 -5.61 -18.25 2.15
N VAL A 468 -5.20 -17.01 2.48
CA VAL A 468 -4.04 -16.73 3.33
C VAL A 468 -4.48 -16.59 4.78
N SER A 469 -5.50 -15.80 5.05
CA SER A 469 -6.02 -15.60 6.40
C SER A 469 -6.82 -16.79 6.89
N HIS A 470 -6.60 -17.21 8.15
CA HIS A 470 -7.30 -18.35 8.76
C HIS A 470 -8.69 -17.97 9.27
N ALA A 471 -8.94 -16.68 9.47
CA ALA A 471 -10.23 -16.14 9.89
C ALA A 471 -10.55 -14.86 9.15
N VAL A 472 -11.82 -14.50 9.10
CA VAL A 472 -12.27 -13.21 8.62
C VAL A 472 -11.97 -12.11 9.64
N SER A 473 -11.75 -10.91 9.14
CA SER A 473 -11.55 -9.69 9.92
C SER A 473 -12.76 -8.78 9.79
N PRO A 474 -13.19 -8.07 10.83
CA PRO A 474 -14.20 -7.04 10.70
C PRO A 474 -13.65 -5.87 9.87
N ALA A 475 -14.48 -5.33 8.97
CA ALA A 475 -14.11 -4.17 8.16
C ALA A 475 -13.77 -2.96 9.01
N TYR A 476 -14.33 -2.90 10.19
CA TYR A 476 -14.25 -1.76 11.08
C TYR A 476 -14.25 -2.18 12.55
N ILE A 477 -13.44 -1.52 13.35
CA ILE A 477 -13.45 -1.60 14.81
C ILE A 477 -13.53 -0.18 15.38
N PRO A 478 -14.22 0.03 16.53
CA PRO A 478 -14.42 1.36 17.13
C PRO A 478 -13.18 1.81 17.92
N VAL A 479 -12.01 1.73 17.30
CA VAL A 479 -10.74 2.23 17.86
C VAL A 479 -10.14 3.27 16.94
N ARG A 480 -9.30 4.07 17.48
CA ARG A 480 -8.61 5.14 16.77
C ARG A 480 -7.56 4.59 15.80
N GLY A 481 -7.31 5.34 14.71
CA GLY A 481 -6.30 4.99 13.73
C GLY A 481 -6.68 3.78 12.89
N ASN A 482 -7.95 3.42 12.89
CA ASN A 482 -8.45 2.29 12.14
C ASN A 482 -8.82 2.72 10.72
N PHE A 483 -8.21 2.09 9.76
CA PHE A 483 -8.63 2.18 8.37
C PHE A 483 -9.66 1.09 8.06
N MET A 484 -10.69 1.44 7.31
CA MET A 484 -11.70 0.46 6.89
C MET A 484 -11.03 -0.70 6.16
N TYR A 485 -11.46 -1.92 6.48
CA TYR A 485 -10.92 -3.15 5.92
C TYR A 485 -9.42 -3.37 6.19
N GLY A 486 -8.93 -2.89 7.35
CA GLY A 486 -7.54 -3.01 7.73
C GLY A 486 -6.60 -2.38 6.71
N ASP A 487 -6.96 -1.16 6.28
CA ASP A 487 -6.19 -0.36 5.33
C ASP A 487 -6.23 -0.79 3.86
N ASP A 488 -5.88 0.11 2.95
CA ASP A 488 -5.84 -0.11 1.51
C ASP A 488 -4.48 -0.64 1.00
N LEU A 489 -3.45 -0.63 1.85
CA LEU A 489 -2.13 -1.16 1.53
C LEU A 489 -1.92 -2.55 2.14
N SER A 490 -1.76 -3.53 1.27
CA SER A 490 -1.28 -4.86 1.60
C SER A 490 -0.21 -5.20 0.59
N THR A 491 0.88 -5.80 1.04
CA THR A 491 1.99 -6.10 0.15
C THR A 491 2.37 -7.57 0.19
N MET A 492 3.09 -7.97 -0.83
CA MET A 492 3.61 -9.32 -0.95
C MET A 492 5.03 -9.32 -1.47
N ASP A 493 5.74 -10.38 -1.16
CA ASP A 493 6.93 -10.77 -1.87
C ASP A 493 6.90 -12.29 -2.15
N ILE A 494 7.64 -12.75 -3.15
CA ILE A 494 7.59 -14.14 -3.58
C ILE A 494 9.00 -14.66 -3.85
N SER A 495 9.41 -15.64 -3.06
CA SER A 495 10.67 -16.35 -3.22
C SER A 495 10.52 -17.55 -4.17
N ARG A 496 11.52 -18.43 -4.22
CA ARG A 496 11.44 -19.68 -4.99
C ARG A 496 10.49 -20.71 -4.36
N GLU A 497 10.22 -20.59 -3.06
CA GLU A 497 9.51 -21.60 -2.26
C GLU A 497 8.23 -21.08 -1.64
N TYR A 498 8.17 -19.77 -1.32
CA TYR A 498 7.10 -19.19 -0.55
C TYR A 498 6.61 -17.88 -1.15
N LEU A 499 5.33 -17.64 -0.98
CA LEU A 499 4.70 -16.34 -1.11
C LEU A 499 4.52 -15.78 0.30
N TYR A 500 5.03 -14.58 0.53
CA TYR A 500 4.91 -13.83 1.79
C TYR A 500 3.88 -12.74 1.60
N VAL A 501 2.98 -12.59 2.56
CA VAL A 501 1.90 -11.58 2.52
C VAL A 501 1.87 -10.85 3.85
N VAL A 502 1.71 -9.54 3.80
CA VAL A 502 1.40 -8.73 4.98
C VAL A 502 0.21 -7.83 4.70
N TRP A 503 -0.65 -7.69 5.70
CA TRP A 503 -1.86 -6.88 5.59
C TRP A 503 -2.24 -6.30 6.95
N GLY A 504 -2.95 -5.18 6.94
CA GLY A 504 -3.63 -4.68 8.10
C GLY A 504 -4.89 -5.49 8.38
N ASP A 505 -5.13 -5.83 9.64
CA ASP A 505 -6.24 -6.67 10.09
C ASP A 505 -6.76 -6.23 11.45
N ASN A 506 -8.07 -6.22 11.58
CA ASN A 506 -8.78 -5.68 12.73
C ASN A 506 -9.30 -6.76 13.69
N ARG A 507 -9.08 -8.05 13.40
CA ARG A 507 -9.66 -9.16 14.19
C ARG A 507 -9.17 -9.24 15.64
N SER A 508 -8.03 -8.63 15.93
CA SER A 508 -7.47 -8.56 17.29
C SER A 508 -8.12 -7.48 18.19
N GLY A 509 -9.10 -6.73 17.67
CA GLY A 509 -9.70 -5.59 18.37
C GLY A 509 -8.88 -4.30 18.26
N PHE A 510 -7.82 -4.31 17.49
CA PHE A 510 -6.99 -3.17 17.07
C PHE A 510 -6.49 -3.45 15.65
N GLU A 511 -6.03 -2.43 14.96
CA GLU A 511 -5.38 -2.61 13.67
C GLU A 511 -3.98 -3.16 13.87
N GLY A 512 -3.76 -4.38 13.41
CA GLY A 512 -2.46 -5.05 13.50
C GLY A 512 -1.97 -5.48 12.13
N THR A 513 -0.65 -5.48 11.95
CA THR A 513 -0.02 -6.11 10.79
C THR A 513 0.08 -7.60 11.00
N TRP A 514 -0.62 -8.34 10.16
CA TRP A 514 -0.56 -9.79 10.10
C TRP A 514 0.41 -10.24 9.01
N PHE A 515 1.08 -11.33 9.27
CA PHE A 515 2.03 -11.96 8.36
C PHE A 515 1.52 -13.35 7.98
N GLY A 516 1.53 -13.65 6.69
CA GLY A 516 1.21 -14.96 6.15
C GLY A 516 2.33 -15.47 5.26
N LYS A 517 2.72 -16.73 5.44
CA LYS A 517 3.70 -17.45 4.64
C LYS A 517 3.05 -18.66 3.99
N VAL A 518 2.91 -18.63 2.67
CA VAL A 518 2.24 -19.69 1.90
C VAL A 518 3.27 -20.45 1.08
N PRO A 519 3.42 -21.78 1.27
CA PRO A 519 4.33 -22.54 0.43
C PRO A 519 3.81 -22.61 -1.01
N LEU A 520 4.67 -22.40 -2.00
CA LEU A 520 4.27 -22.49 -3.41
C LEU A 520 3.76 -23.90 -3.81
N SER A 521 4.07 -24.92 -3.02
CA SER A 521 3.50 -26.27 -3.19
C SER A 521 2.00 -26.33 -2.90
N ALA A 522 1.43 -25.33 -2.23
CA ALA A 522 0.00 -25.26 -1.92
C ALA A 522 -0.90 -24.91 -3.11
N TYR A 523 -0.29 -24.41 -4.22
CA TYR A 523 -0.98 -24.02 -5.43
C TYR A 523 -0.97 -25.07 -6.52
#